data_787b60b77faad338af4111e6d4f5a8b0
#
_entry.id   787b60b77faad338af4111e6d4f5a8b0
#
_cell.length_a   1.000
_cell.length_b   1.000
_cell.length_c   1.000
_cell.angle_alpha   90.00
_cell.angle_beta   90.00
_cell.angle_gamma   90.00
#
_symmetry.space_group_name_H-M   'P 1'
#
loop_
_entity.id
_entity.type
_entity.pdbx_description
1 polymer ?
#
loop_
_entity_poly.entity_id
_entity_poly.type
_entity_poly.pdbx_seq_one_letter_code
_entity_poly.pdbx_strand_id
1 'polypeptide(L)'
;AELQRQQLSTGTVAVKSRVHVRYEGSDSALVVPWPDAAEDDAATLATVAKAFEAAYQQRFAFLMAGKRLVVEAVSVEAVVAGDAPAEPRLALHPERQVPRRDTVRMYSGGAWHNTALVVREDLRPGDVVAGPAIIAEKNATTVVEPGWSANLTEFDHLALIRIEQRAAVFAAGTRVDPVLL
;
A
#
# COMPACT_ATOMS: atom_id res chain seq x y z
N ALA A 1 30.14 -8.87 3.17
CA ALA A 1 31.36 -8.08 3.49
C ALA A 1 31.01 -6.70 4.04
N GLU A 2 30.19 -5.86 3.37
CA GLU A 2 29.90 -4.50 3.84
C GLU A 2 29.02 -4.47 5.11
N LEU A 3 27.96 -5.25 5.16
CA LEU A 3 27.10 -5.39 6.34
C LEU A 3 27.85 -5.92 7.56
N GLN A 4 28.86 -6.79 7.35
CA GLN A 4 29.73 -7.29 8.42
C GLN A 4 30.66 -6.19 8.96
N ARG A 5 31.12 -5.25 8.10
CA ARG A 5 31.92 -4.11 8.54
C ARG A 5 31.10 -3.12 9.36
N GLN A 6 29.81 -2.99 9.09
CA GLN A 6 28.90 -2.10 9.82
C GLN A 6 28.45 -2.65 11.16
N GLN A 7 28.91 -3.83 11.57
CA GLN A 7 28.57 -4.51 12.84
C GLN A 7 27.06 -4.69 13.09
N LEU A 8 26.26 -4.71 12.03
CA LEU A 8 24.81 -4.92 12.09
C LEU A 8 24.43 -6.41 12.17
N SER A 9 25.20 -7.23 12.86
CA SER A 9 25.27 -8.66 12.63
C SER A 9 24.65 -9.56 13.69
N THR A 10 23.40 -9.40 14.02
CA THR A 10 22.67 -10.47 14.73
C THR A 10 21.47 -11.02 13.94
N GLY A 11 21.11 -10.42 12.83
CA GLY A 11 19.96 -10.83 12.02
C GLY A 11 20.30 -11.65 10.78
N THR A 12 19.32 -12.44 10.31
CA THR A 12 19.40 -13.12 9.01
C THR A 12 19.42 -12.09 7.89
N VAL A 13 20.40 -12.17 7.00
CA VAL A 13 20.48 -11.33 5.81
C VAL A 13 19.50 -11.86 4.76
N ALA A 14 18.50 -11.08 4.42
CA ALA A 14 17.65 -11.33 3.26
C ALA A 14 18.20 -10.57 2.04
N VAL A 15 18.37 -11.26 0.93
CA VAL A 15 18.81 -10.66 -0.34
C VAL A 15 17.59 -10.56 -1.25
N LYS A 16 17.33 -9.36 -1.77
CA LYS A 16 16.27 -9.10 -2.74
C LYS A 16 16.89 -8.66 -4.05
N SER A 17 16.74 -9.47 -5.08
CA SER A 17 17.19 -9.16 -6.44
C SER A 17 16.03 -8.68 -7.28
N ARG A 18 16.26 -7.62 -8.06
CA ARG A 18 15.26 -7.03 -8.96
C ARG A 18 15.90 -6.69 -10.30
N VAL A 19 15.10 -6.69 -11.34
CA VAL A 19 15.52 -6.26 -12.66
C VAL A 19 14.65 -5.10 -13.16
N HIS A 20 15.27 -4.18 -13.87
CA HIS A 20 14.62 -3.06 -14.51
C HIS A 20 14.43 -3.45 -15.98
N VAL A 21 13.16 -3.62 -16.38
CA VAL A 21 12.79 -4.12 -17.71
C VAL A 21 11.94 -3.09 -18.42
N ARG A 22 12.19 -2.89 -19.70
CA ARG A 22 11.38 -2.04 -20.57
C ARG A 22 11.16 -2.70 -21.94
N TYR A 23 10.18 -2.22 -22.66
CA TYR A 23 10.09 -2.52 -24.08
C TYR A 23 11.21 -1.81 -24.85
N GLU A 24 11.72 -2.46 -25.91
CA GLU A 24 12.65 -1.84 -26.83
C GLU A 24 12.03 -0.58 -27.45
N GLY A 25 12.76 0.54 -27.36
CA GLY A 25 12.30 1.84 -27.87
C GLY A 25 11.40 2.62 -26.90
N SER A 26 11.14 2.12 -25.69
CA SER A 26 10.47 2.90 -24.63
C SER A 26 11.48 3.43 -23.61
N ASP A 27 11.14 4.54 -22.96
CA ASP A 27 11.98 5.20 -21.95
C ASP A 27 11.62 4.80 -20.52
N SER A 28 10.53 4.05 -20.35
CA SER A 28 10.02 3.69 -19.02
C SER A 28 10.34 2.24 -18.68
N ALA A 29 11.30 2.04 -17.79
CA ALA A 29 11.56 0.73 -17.21
C ALA A 29 10.64 0.48 -16.00
N LEU A 30 10.13 -0.74 -15.87
CA LEU A 30 9.47 -1.23 -14.67
C LEU A 30 10.39 -2.15 -13.88
N VAL A 31 10.35 -2.04 -12.57
CA VAL A 31 11.13 -2.87 -11.67
C VAL A 31 10.32 -4.11 -11.32
N VAL A 32 10.84 -5.28 -11.65
CA VAL A 32 10.20 -6.56 -11.33
C VAL A 32 11.15 -7.45 -10.54
N PRO A 33 10.63 -8.38 -9.72
CA PRO A 33 11.49 -9.30 -8.98
C PRO A 33 12.33 -10.18 -9.92
N TRP A 34 13.58 -10.43 -9.53
CA TRP A 34 14.35 -11.53 -10.07
C TRP A 34 13.98 -12.80 -9.30
N PRO A 35 13.64 -13.91 -9.94
CA PRO A 35 13.29 -15.13 -9.24
C PRO A 35 14.48 -15.70 -8.46
N ASP A 36 14.24 -16.10 -7.21
CA ASP A 36 15.29 -16.63 -6.32
C ASP A 36 15.80 -18.01 -6.75
N ALA A 37 14.94 -18.78 -7.42
CA ALA A 37 15.27 -20.10 -7.95
C ALA A 37 14.65 -20.24 -9.35
N ALA A 38 15.46 -20.51 -10.33
CA ALA A 38 15.04 -20.91 -11.66
C ALA A 38 15.83 -22.14 -12.06
N GLU A 39 15.17 -23.07 -12.77
CA GLU A 39 15.80 -24.31 -13.22
C GLU A 39 16.84 -24.06 -14.30
N ASP A 40 16.63 -22.99 -15.10
CA ASP A 40 17.56 -22.56 -16.17
C ASP A 40 17.34 -21.06 -16.52
N ASP A 41 18.22 -20.55 -17.38
CA ASP A 41 18.15 -19.15 -17.82
C ASP A 41 16.87 -18.82 -18.61
N ALA A 42 16.38 -19.78 -19.40
CA ALA A 42 15.18 -19.58 -20.22
C ALA A 42 13.91 -19.47 -19.32
N ALA A 43 13.79 -20.32 -18.31
CA ALA A 43 12.71 -20.28 -17.33
C ALA A 43 12.77 -18.99 -16.51
N THR A 44 13.96 -18.54 -16.14
CA THR A 44 14.19 -17.26 -15.46
C THR A 44 13.67 -16.09 -16.30
N LEU A 45 14.10 -16.01 -17.56
CA LEU A 45 13.70 -14.94 -18.48
C LEU A 45 12.19 -14.96 -18.76
N ALA A 46 11.59 -16.13 -18.90
CA ALA A 46 10.14 -16.26 -19.06
C ALA A 46 9.36 -15.75 -17.84
N THR A 47 9.86 -16.05 -16.63
CA THR A 47 9.25 -15.56 -15.38
C THR A 47 9.35 -14.05 -15.27
N VAL A 48 10.51 -13.48 -15.58
CA VAL A 48 10.71 -12.02 -15.59
C VAL A 48 9.82 -11.36 -16.64
N ALA A 49 9.72 -11.91 -17.84
CA ALA A 49 8.85 -11.38 -18.89
C ALA A 49 7.38 -11.36 -18.46
N LYS A 50 6.89 -12.45 -17.88
CA LYS A 50 5.52 -12.54 -17.35
C LYS A 50 5.26 -11.54 -16.22
N ALA A 51 6.19 -11.37 -15.30
CA ALA A 51 6.09 -10.41 -14.22
C ALA A 51 6.07 -8.97 -14.76
N PHE A 52 6.91 -8.67 -15.76
CA PHE A 52 6.93 -7.37 -16.42
C PHE A 52 5.61 -7.08 -17.14
N GLU A 53 5.10 -8.03 -17.94
CA GLU A 53 3.85 -7.87 -18.68
C GLU A 53 2.67 -7.63 -17.72
N ALA A 54 2.59 -8.36 -16.61
CA ALA A 54 1.56 -8.15 -15.61
C ALA A 54 1.64 -6.75 -14.99
N ALA A 55 2.84 -6.30 -14.60
CA ALA A 55 3.06 -4.97 -14.05
C ALA A 55 2.77 -3.86 -15.08
N TYR A 56 3.15 -4.08 -16.34
CA TYR A 56 2.92 -3.12 -17.41
C TYR A 56 1.43 -3.00 -17.74
N GLN A 57 0.72 -4.12 -17.83
CA GLN A 57 -0.74 -4.15 -18.02
C GLN A 57 -1.47 -3.45 -16.87
N GLN A 58 -1.02 -3.66 -15.64
CA GLN A 58 -1.63 -3.01 -14.46
C GLN A 58 -1.42 -1.49 -14.49
N ARG A 59 -0.25 -1.03 -14.95
CA ARG A 59 0.11 0.40 -14.94
C ARG A 59 -0.43 1.17 -16.13
N PHE A 60 -0.42 0.56 -17.31
CA PHE A 60 -0.73 1.25 -18.58
C PHE A 60 -1.98 0.73 -19.27
N ALA A 61 -2.58 -0.37 -18.78
CA ALA A 61 -3.78 -1.02 -19.30
C ALA A 61 -3.63 -1.66 -20.71
N PHE A 62 -2.44 -1.73 -21.27
CA PHE A 62 -2.16 -2.40 -22.55
C PHE A 62 -0.77 -3.05 -22.53
N LEU A 63 -0.51 -3.92 -23.54
CA LEU A 63 0.81 -4.52 -23.81
C LEU A 63 1.26 -4.17 -25.21
N MET A 64 2.58 -4.04 -25.41
CA MET A 64 3.15 -3.81 -26.75
C MET A 64 3.48 -5.14 -27.41
N ALA A 65 2.49 -5.76 -28.06
CA ALA A 65 2.66 -7.04 -28.74
C ALA A 65 3.80 -7.00 -29.77
N GLY A 66 4.65 -8.04 -29.75
CA GLY A 66 5.76 -8.19 -30.69
C GLY A 66 6.99 -7.31 -30.41
N LYS A 67 6.98 -6.48 -29.38
CA LYS A 67 8.15 -5.72 -28.94
C LYS A 67 9.06 -6.59 -28.06
N ARG A 68 10.36 -6.47 -28.28
CA ARG A 68 11.35 -7.14 -27.43
C ARG A 68 11.46 -6.46 -26.07
N LEU A 69 11.80 -7.23 -25.06
CA LEU A 69 12.12 -6.73 -23.74
C LEU A 69 13.63 -6.46 -23.63
N VAL A 70 13.97 -5.38 -22.97
CA VAL A 70 15.36 -4.99 -22.67
C VAL A 70 15.52 -4.92 -21.17
N VAL A 71 16.49 -5.65 -20.66
CA VAL A 71 16.95 -5.50 -19.27
C VAL A 71 17.91 -4.32 -19.23
N GLU A 72 17.55 -3.27 -18.56
CA GLU A 72 18.31 -2.04 -18.48
C GLU A 72 19.29 -2.06 -17.30
N ALA A 73 18.84 -2.62 -16.16
CA ALA A 73 19.65 -2.71 -14.95
C ALA A 73 19.22 -3.90 -14.08
N VAL A 74 20.13 -4.33 -13.24
CA VAL A 74 19.87 -5.28 -12.14
C VAL A 74 20.20 -4.57 -10.84
N SER A 75 19.32 -4.68 -9.85
CA SER A 75 19.55 -4.17 -8.52
C SER A 75 19.48 -5.28 -7.47
N VAL A 76 20.38 -5.24 -6.51
CA VAL A 76 20.43 -6.19 -5.39
C VAL A 76 20.41 -5.41 -4.11
N GLU A 77 19.46 -5.73 -3.25
CA GLU A 77 19.30 -5.15 -1.93
C GLU A 77 19.54 -6.23 -0.88
N ALA A 78 20.48 -5.98 0.03
CA ALA A 78 20.69 -6.84 1.20
C ALA A 78 20.06 -6.17 2.42
N VAL A 79 19.08 -6.85 3.02
CA VAL A 79 18.31 -6.35 4.17
C VAL A 79 18.65 -7.19 5.39
N VAL A 80 19.09 -6.53 6.45
CA VAL A 80 19.19 -7.14 7.77
C VAL A 80 17.98 -6.67 8.57
N ALA A 81 17.13 -7.60 8.99
CA ALA A 81 16.08 -7.29 9.93
C ALA A 81 16.74 -6.96 11.29
N GLY A 82 16.60 -5.75 11.76
CA GLY A 82 16.91 -5.40 13.14
C GLY A 82 15.91 -6.07 14.08
N ASP A 83 16.24 -6.10 15.38
CA ASP A 83 15.30 -6.49 16.41
C ASP A 83 14.12 -5.51 16.38
N ALA A 84 12.99 -5.94 15.85
CA ALA A 84 11.77 -5.14 15.94
C ALA A 84 11.38 -5.05 17.43
N PRO A 85 11.13 -3.87 17.98
CA PRO A 85 10.59 -3.76 19.31
C PRO A 85 9.28 -4.56 19.40
N ALA A 86 9.15 -5.37 20.44
CA ALA A 86 7.91 -6.11 20.66
C ALA A 86 6.80 -5.11 20.98
N GLU A 87 5.79 -5.02 20.12
CA GLU A 87 4.60 -4.22 20.39
C GLU A 87 3.74 -4.96 21.44
N PRO A 88 3.39 -4.30 22.55
CA PRO A 88 2.54 -4.93 23.54
C PRO A 88 1.14 -5.15 22.96
N ARG A 89 0.63 -6.38 23.09
CA ARG A 89 -0.77 -6.69 22.79
C ARG A 89 -1.66 -6.26 23.93
N LEU A 90 -2.62 -5.39 23.62
CA LEU A 90 -3.66 -4.97 24.53
C LEU A 90 -4.88 -5.88 24.40
N ALA A 91 -5.63 -6.02 25.49
CA ALA A 91 -6.87 -6.79 25.46
C ALA A 91 -7.91 -6.09 24.58
N LEU A 92 -8.52 -6.83 23.67
CA LEU A 92 -9.67 -6.34 22.91
C LEU A 92 -10.89 -6.25 23.83
N HIS A 93 -11.56 -5.14 23.80
CA HIS A 93 -12.80 -4.93 24.52
C HIS A 93 -14.01 -5.31 23.67
N PRO A 94 -15.14 -5.73 24.26
CA PRO A 94 -16.39 -5.93 23.55
C PRO A 94 -16.81 -4.66 22.82
N GLU A 95 -17.50 -4.85 21.70
CA GLU A 95 -18.08 -3.75 20.93
C GLU A 95 -18.97 -2.87 21.82
N ARG A 96 -18.80 -1.57 21.69
CA ARG A 96 -19.58 -0.57 22.42
C ARG A 96 -19.90 0.62 21.51
N GLN A 97 -20.85 1.42 21.95
CA GLN A 97 -21.05 2.72 21.36
C GLN A 97 -19.88 3.64 21.76
N VAL A 98 -19.10 4.07 20.76
CA VAL A 98 -17.96 4.98 20.97
C VAL A 98 -18.47 6.34 21.45
N PRO A 99 -17.88 6.92 22.52
CA PRO A 99 -18.25 8.25 23.00
C PRO A 99 -18.00 9.31 21.93
N ARG A 100 -18.99 10.13 21.67
CA ARG A 100 -18.89 11.30 20.79
C ARG A 100 -18.67 12.54 21.66
N ARG A 101 -17.62 13.30 21.36
CA ARG A 101 -17.34 14.57 22.04
C ARG A 101 -18.27 15.68 21.55
N ASP A 102 -18.49 15.70 20.22
CA ASP A 102 -19.28 16.72 19.56
C ASP A 102 -19.74 16.23 18.17
N THR A 103 -20.52 17.06 17.47
CA THR A 103 -20.87 16.89 16.07
C THR A 103 -20.48 18.14 15.30
N VAL A 104 -19.61 17.97 14.30
CA VAL A 104 -19.09 19.07 13.48
C VAL A 104 -19.47 18.87 12.03
N ARG A 105 -19.33 19.92 11.20
CA ARG A 105 -19.57 19.82 9.76
C ARG A 105 -18.25 19.54 9.03
N MET A 106 -18.26 18.54 8.18
CA MET A 106 -17.14 18.17 7.32
C MET A 106 -17.60 18.11 5.86
N TYR A 107 -16.78 18.64 4.96
CA TYR A 107 -17.01 18.52 3.53
C TYR A 107 -16.18 17.36 2.96
N SER A 108 -16.83 16.37 2.36
CA SER A 108 -16.19 15.24 1.70
C SER A 108 -17.06 14.70 0.57
N GLY A 109 -16.43 14.22 -0.51
CA GLY A 109 -17.14 13.62 -1.65
C GLY A 109 -18.14 14.54 -2.35
N GLY A 110 -17.93 15.86 -2.31
CA GLY A 110 -18.83 16.84 -2.92
C GLY A 110 -20.02 17.27 -2.05
N ALA A 111 -20.11 16.80 -0.79
CA ALA A 111 -21.21 17.08 0.10
C ALA A 111 -20.75 17.46 1.52
N TRP A 112 -21.63 18.15 2.25
CA TRP A 112 -21.46 18.44 3.67
C TRP A 112 -22.08 17.33 4.53
N HIS A 113 -21.33 16.85 5.51
CA HIS A 113 -21.75 15.81 6.44
C HIS A 113 -21.78 16.33 7.88
N ASN A 114 -22.77 15.89 8.64
CA ASN A 114 -22.73 15.98 10.10
C ASN A 114 -21.83 14.86 10.60
N THR A 115 -20.72 15.21 11.20
CA THR A 115 -19.58 14.32 11.43
C THR A 115 -19.33 14.20 12.93
N ALA A 116 -19.26 12.98 13.43
CA ALA A 116 -18.93 12.73 14.82
C ALA A 116 -17.49 13.18 15.12
N LEU A 117 -17.29 13.97 16.16
CA LEU A 117 -15.99 14.27 16.74
C LEU A 117 -15.72 13.30 17.89
N VAL A 118 -14.70 12.50 17.75
CA VAL A 118 -14.26 11.49 18.73
C VAL A 118 -12.86 11.86 19.19
N VAL A 119 -12.58 11.67 20.48
CA VAL A 119 -11.24 11.87 21.04
C VAL A 119 -10.54 10.53 21.09
N ARG A 120 -9.29 10.46 20.57
CA ARG A 120 -8.51 9.24 20.44
C ARG A 120 -8.28 8.55 21.78
N GLU A 121 -8.07 9.33 22.83
CA GLU A 121 -7.82 8.85 24.19
C GLU A 121 -9.06 8.20 24.83
N ASP A 122 -10.26 8.47 24.30
CA ASP A 122 -11.50 7.82 24.74
C ASP A 122 -11.75 6.47 24.07
N LEU A 123 -10.95 6.12 23.05
CA LEU A 123 -11.03 4.85 22.34
C LEU A 123 -10.28 3.72 23.07
N ARG A 124 -10.76 2.49 22.91
CA ARG A 124 -10.16 1.28 23.45
C ARG A 124 -9.97 0.25 22.33
N PRO A 125 -8.95 -0.61 22.41
CA PRO A 125 -8.81 -1.72 21.46
C PRO A 125 -10.10 -2.51 21.29
N GLY A 126 -10.54 -2.69 20.06
CA GLY A 126 -11.84 -3.28 19.69
C GLY A 126 -12.91 -2.26 19.35
N ASP A 127 -12.73 -0.97 19.64
CA ASP A 127 -13.70 0.07 19.23
C ASP A 127 -13.67 0.27 17.70
N VAL A 128 -14.85 0.51 17.14
CA VAL A 128 -15.07 0.79 15.71
C VAL A 128 -15.75 2.15 15.57
N VAL A 129 -15.14 3.03 14.81
CA VAL A 129 -15.66 4.35 14.48
C VAL A 129 -16.09 4.36 13.02
N ALA A 130 -17.40 4.35 12.76
CA ALA A 130 -17.92 4.48 11.40
C ALA A 130 -17.83 5.94 10.92
N GLY A 131 -17.47 6.12 9.65
CA GLY A 131 -17.50 7.43 8.99
C GLY A 131 -18.94 7.85 8.59
N PRO A 132 -19.19 9.15 8.45
CA PRO A 132 -18.24 10.25 8.60
C PRO A 132 -17.88 10.54 10.06
N ALA A 133 -16.60 10.56 10.38
CA ALA A 133 -16.10 10.87 11.71
C ALA A 133 -14.73 11.57 11.67
N ILE A 134 -14.42 12.33 12.70
CA ILE A 134 -13.10 12.92 12.96
C ILE A 134 -12.61 12.38 14.29
N ILE A 135 -11.45 11.73 14.30
CA ILE A 135 -10.76 11.27 15.49
C ILE A 135 -9.65 12.26 15.78
N ALA A 136 -9.82 13.05 16.83
CA ALA A 136 -8.86 14.05 17.25
C ALA A 136 -7.88 13.46 18.26
N GLU A 137 -6.60 13.72 18.05
CA GLU A 137 -5.48 13.37 18.91
C GLU A 137 -4.73 14.63 19.32
N LYS A 138 -3.88 14.53 20.30
CA LYS A 138 -3.08 15.66 20.78
C LYS A 138 -2.22 16.30 19.67
N ASN A 139 -1.67 15.48 18.77
CA ASN A 139 -0.73 15.92 17.73
C ASN A 139 -1.15 15.51 16.31
N ALA A 140 -2.33 14.89 16.16
CA ALA A 140 -2.82 14.39 14.89
C ALA A 140 -4.35 14.45 14.79
N THR A 141 -4.85 14.29 13.59
CA THR A 141 -6.29 14.16 13.33
C THR A 141 -6.48 13.13 12.25
N THR A 142 -7.30 12.12 12.52
CA THR A 142 -7.70 11.11 11.54
C THR A 142 -9.10 11.40 11.05
N VAL A 143 -9.25 11.55 9.74
CA VAL A 143 -10.55 11.73 9.08
C VAL A 143 -11.02 10.38 8.58
N VAL A 144 -12.19 9.95 9.07
CA VAL A 144 -12.89 8.76 8.59
C VAL A 144 -13.99 9.21 7.63
N GLU A 145 -13.77 9.03 6.34
CA GLU A 145 -14.72 9.45 5.31
C GLU A 145 -16.00 8.60 5.31
N PRO A 146 -17.11 9.08 4.71
CA PRO A 146 -18.28 8.25 4.44
C PRO A 146 -17.88 6.95 3.70
N GLY A 147 -18.46 5.82 4.07
CA GLY A 147 -18.14 4.51 3.52
C GLY A 147 -16.83 3.90 4.01
N TRP A 148 -16.23 4.48 5.07
CA TRP A 148 -15.08 3.94 5.78
C TRP A 148 -15.39 3.70 7.26
N SER A 149 -14.62 2.84 7.89
CA SER A 149 -14.54 2.69 9.35
C SER A 149 -13.09 2.74 9.81
N ALA A 150 -12.89 3.21 11.03
CA ALA A 150 -11.62 3.13 11.73
C ALA A 150 -11.76 2.15 12.89
N ASN A 151 -10.97 1.09 12.87
CA ASN A 151 -10.98 0.05 13.90
C ASN A 151 -9.72 0.18 14.75
N LEU A 152 -9.88 0.22 16.07
CA LEU A 152 -8.74 0.24 16.98
C LEU A 152 -8.28 -1.18 17.26
N THR A 153 -7.06 -1.50 16.81
CA THR A 153 -6.47 -2.85 16.91
C THR A 153 -5.96 -3.15 18.32
N GLU A 154 -5.61 -4.42 18.54
CA GLU A 154 -4.94 -4.87 19.77
C GLU A 154 -3.54 -4.26 20.02
N PHE A 155 -2.96 -3.63 18.99
CA PHE A 155 -1.68 -2.90 19.07
C PHE A 155 -1.87 -1.39 19.22
N ASP A 156 -3.08 -0.95 19.53
CA ASP A 156 -3.42 0.48 19.62
C ASP A 156 -3.29 1.25 18.29
N HIS A 157 -3.36 0.56 17.15
CA HIS A 157 -3.33 1.16 15.83
C HIS A 157 -4.75 1.44 15.32
N LEU A 158 -4.94 2.58 14.64
CA LEU A 158 -6.15 2.84 13.86
C LEU A 158 -6.01 2.23 12.47
N ALA A 159 -6.76 1.16 12.22
CA ALA A 159 -6.89 0.55 10.89
C ALA A 159 -8.12 1.12 10.17
N LEU A 160 -7.89 1.87 9.08
CA LEU A 160 -9.00 2.38 8.27
C LEU A 160 -9.38 1.36 7.22
N ILE A 161 -10.65 0.96 7.23
CA ILE A 161 -11.20 -0.07 6.34
C ILE A 161 -12.33 0.56 5.52
N ARG A 162 -12.29 0.37 4.20
CA ARG A 162 -13.40 0.76 3.34
C ARG A 162 -14.53 -0.28 3.48
N ILE A 163 -15.70 0.17 3.92
CA ILE A 163 -16.90 -0.68 4.11
C ILE A 163 -17.90 -0.58 2.95
N GLU A 164 -17.84 0.51 2.17
CA GLU A 164 -18.63 0.65 0.95
C GLU A 164 -17.73 0.54 -0.28
N GLN A 165 -18.09 -0.32 -1.22
CA GLN A 165 -17.37 -0.44 -2.48
C GLN A 165 -17.52 0.86 -3.27
N ARG A 166 -16.40 1.41 -3.76
CA ARG A 166 -16.45 2.51 -4.72
C ARG A 166 -17.03 1.98 -6.02
N ALA A 167 -18.08 2.63 -6.53
CA ALA A 167 -18.52 2.37 -7.88
C ALA A 167 -17.32 2.53 -8.83
N ALA A 168 -17.01 1.49 -9.61
CA ALA A 168 -15.97 1.59 -10.63
C ALA A 168 -16.44 2.59 -11.67
N VAL A 169 -15.97 3.83 -11.56
CA VAL A 169 -16.12 4.82 -12.62
C VAL A 169 -15.09 4.44 -13.66
N PHE A 170 -15.47 3.58 -14.59
CA PHE A 170 -14.72 3.44 -15.82
C PHE A 170 -14.84 4.78 -16.54
N ALA A 171 -13.73 5.48 -16.70
CA ALA A 171 -13.65 6.60 -17.61
C ALA A 171 -13.87 6.05 -19.03
N ALA A 172 -15.11 5.99 -19.46
CA ALA A 172 -15.46 5.75 -20.86
C ALA A 172 -15.14 7.04 -21.63
N GLY A 173 -13.85 7.37 -21.71
CA GLY A 173 -13.35 8.45 -22.55
C GLY A 173 -13.37 7.97 -23.99
N THR A 174 -14.27 8.50 -24.81
CA THR A 174 -14.27 8.31 -26.26
C THR A 174 -13.20 9.14 -26.98
N ARG A 175 -12.38 9.89 -26.25
CA ARG A 175 -11.24 10.66 -26.77
C ARG A 175 -9.97 10.28 -26.03
N VAL A 176 -8.95 9.90 -26.79
CA VAL A 176 -7.59 9.72 -26.29
C VAL A 176 -7.10 11.08 -25.79
N ASP A 177 -6.64 11.13 -24.53
CA ASP A 177 -6.02 12.34 -24.01
C ASP A 177 -4.70 12.58 -24.78
N PRO A 178 -4.55 13.70 -25.50
CA PRO A 178 -3.34 13.96 -26.28
C PRO A 178 -2.06 14.14 -25.43
N VAL A 179 -2.18 14.20 -24.11
CA VAL A 179 -1.03 14.28 -23.17
C VAL A 179 -0.47 12.90 -22.84
N LEU A 180 -1.16 11.81 -23.23
CA LEU A 180 -0.74 10.42 -22.99
C LEU A 180 -0.12 9.74 -24.22
N LEU A 181 0.21 10.48 -25.26
CA LEU A 181 0.91 10.00 -26.47
C LEU A 181 2.38 10.38 -26.43
#